data_a845f38896722bdbf5314f3242436476
#
_entry.id   a845f38896722bdbf5314f3242436476
#
_cell.length_a   1.000
_cell.length_b   1.000
_cell.length_c   1.000
_cell.angle_alpha   90.00
_cell.angle_beta   90.00
_cell.angle_gamma   90.00
#
_symmetry.space_group_name_H-M   'P 1'
#
loop_
_entity.id
_entity.type
_entity.pdbx_description
1 polymer ?
#
loop_
_entity_poly.entity_id
_entity_poly.type
_entity_poly.pdbx_seq_one_letter_code
_entity_poly.pdbx_strand_id
1 'polypeptide(L)'
;MDEKFYLRFEDLHRGDTKRLLDKFQVYEPVISLICQETDDAKFLDLGCGKGEFLSFISACGGDTIGVEKNSVNRNSIKKNDKIIFEHDDALSWLKSQKDSSFDFVSAMHVIEHLDFPYLYELVGEIKRVLKKEGIMLFETPNPDNLTVATKNFYTDPTHLRLVPVNLASFIIQDHGFSRAYSWGVNESPNIGKSPCLNDVLGGASPDYAIFGLVTRSAFEGKLDKILQLSRGRSTKQICDLFEQRYQNDYSIVLEELKKIECKIVEQNCYYRDQIFESNRELNKEIIRLRHTLESELNSIYQSKSWRVTAPLRVLAKFLRGATKIILNALVSFKNNSKRDFFTIYSHKFRRFFENLLSDSDGKNWNHINSKKGAFFDKYKRILDKAVRKKK
;
A
#
# COMPACT_ATOMS: atom_id res chain seq x y z
N MET A 1 -28.67 -1.34 16.59
CA MET A 1 -27.44 -1.55 17.39
C MET A 1 -27.56 -0.73 18.66
N ASP A 2 -27.05 -1.22 19.81
CA ASP A 2 -27.06 -0.43 21.06
C ASP A 2 -26.09 0.75 20.91
N GLU A 3 -26.60 1.98 21.07
CA GLU A 3 -25.82 3.22 20.99
C GLU A 3 -24.63 3.23 21.95
N LYS A 4 -24.81 2.65 23.17
CA LYS A 4 -23.71 2.54 24.16
C LYS A 4 -22.62 1.56 23.73
N PHE A 5 -22.97 0.52 22.96
CA PHE A 5 -21.96 -0.38 22.40
C PHE A 5 -21.12 0.36 21.37
N TYR A 6 -21.79 1.07 20.42
CA TYR A 6 -21.11 1.79 19.36
C TYR A 6 -20.17 2.86 19.89
N LEU A 7 -20.57 3.61 20.90
CA LEU A 7 -19.70 4.61 21.54
C LEU A 7 -18.43 4.00 22.13
N ARG A 8 -18.54 2.88 22.87
CA ARG A 8 -17.36 2.20 23.41
C ARG A 8 -16.46 1.66 22.32
N PHE A 9 -17.05 1.18 21.23
CA PHE A 9 -16.33 0.71 20.07
C PHE A 9 -15.57 1.86 19.39
N GLU A 10 -16.25 2.98 19.16
CA GLU A 10 -15.67 4.19 18.59
C GLU A 10 -14.52 4.72 19.47
N ASP A 11 -14.73 4.84 20.78
CA ASP A 11 -13.69 5.29 21.72
C ASP A 11 -12.45 4.40 21.69
N LEU A 12 -12.62 3.09 21.52
CA LEU A 12 -11.51 2.14 21.45
C LEU A 12 -10.69 2.27 20.15
N HIS A 13 -11.35 2.57 19.01
CA HIS A 13 -10.72 2.53 17.69
C HIS A 13 -10.36 3.91 17.15
N ARG A 14 -10.98 4.97 17.61
CA ARG A 14 -10.80 6.34 17.11
C ARG A 14 -9.41 6.92 17.37
N GLY A 15 -8.76 6.51 18.46
CA GLY A 15 -7.47 7.02 18.87
C GLY A 15 -7.51 8.34 19.63
N ASP A 16 -6.33 8.90 19.93
CA ASP A 16 -6.18 10.15 20.67
C ASP A 16 -6.57 11.36 19.80
N THR A 17 -7.29 12.33 20.39
CA THR A 17 -7.71 13.60 19.75
C THR A 17 -6.54 14.36 19.13
N LYS A 18 -5.37 14.38 19.77
CA LYS A 18 -4.18 15.04 19.21
C LYS A 18 -3.75 14.41 17.90
N ARG A 19 -3.74 13.08 17.83
CA ARG A 19 -3.40 12.33 16.62
C ARG A 19 -4.40 12.57 15.49
N LEU A 20 -5.68 12.76 15.80
CA LEU A 20 -6.70 13.14 14.81
C LEU A 20 -6.46 14.54 14.26
N LEU A 21 -6.17 15.52 15.12
CA LEU A 21 -5.84 16.87 14.69
C LEU A 21 -4.59 16.92 13.81
N ASP A 22 -3.57 16.10 14.12
CA ASP A 22 -2.38 15.97 13.29
C ASP A 22 -2.72 15.43 11.87
N LYS A 23 -3.67 14.48 11.77
CA LYS A 23 -4.16 13.98 10.49
C LYS A 23 -4.86 15.06 9.66
N PHE A 24 -5.63 15.93 10.28
CA PHE A 24 -6.37 16.99 9.60
C PHE A 24 -5.46 18.11 9.03
N GLN A 25 -4.20 18.20 9.46
CA GLN A 25 -3.23 19.18 8.93
C GLN A 25 -3.08 19.08 7.40
N VAL A 26 -3.38 17.94 6.81
CA VAL A 26 -3.36 17.75 5.36
C VAL A 26 -4.35 18.67 4.64
N TYR A 27 -5.46 19.05 5.31
CA TYR A 27 -6.53 19.89 4.78
C TYR A 27 -6.34 21.39 5.06
N GLU A 28 -5.40 21.75 5.95
CA GLU A 28 -5.12 23.13 6.34
C GLU A 28 -4.96 24.07 5.13
N PRO A 29 -4.17 23.74 4.08
CA PRO A 29 -3.99 24.65 2.95
C PRO A 29 -5.28 24.95 2.19
N VAL A 30 -6.23 24.00 2.12
CA VAL A 30 -7.54 24.18 1.46
C VAL A 30 -8.43 25.07 2.31
N ILE A 31 -8.53 24.77 3.61
CA ILE A 31 -9.39 25.49 4.55
C ILE A 31 -8.90 26.93 4.74
N SER A 32 -7.60 27.12 4.95
CA SER A 32 -6.99 28.44 5.09
C SER A 32 -7.18 29.29 3.83
N LEU A 33 -7.08 28.69 2.64
CA LEU A 33 -7.33 29.40 1.39
C LEU A 33 -8.77 29.86 1.29
N ILE A 34 -9.76 29.02 1.68
CA ILE A 34 -11.19 29.42 1.69
C ILE A 34 -11.39 30.59 2.66
N CYS A 35 -10.86 30.52 3.87
CA CYS A 35 -10.97 31.59 4.86
C CYS A 35 -10.29 32.90 4.42
N GLN A 36 -9.25 32.84 3.60
CA GLN A 36 -8.55 34.03 3.07
C GLN A 36 -9.27 34.69 1.90
N GLU A 37 -9.95 33.89 1.07
CA GLU A 37 -10.56 34.38 -0.18
C GLU A 37 -12.07 34.65 -0.03
N THR A 38 -12.68 34.28 1.13
CA THR A 38 -14.11 34.41 1.37
C THR A 38 -14.35 35.05 2.74
N ASP A 39 -14.93 36.23 2.75
CA ASP A 39 -15.42 36.86 3.99
C ASP A 39 -16.57 36.06 4.57
N ASP A 40 -16.57 35.81 5.90
CA ASP A 40 -17.58 35.02 6.61
C ASP A 40 -17.84 33.64 5.99
N ALA A 41 -16.77 32.92 5.64
CA ALA A 41 -16.83 31.60 5.04
C ALA A 41 -17.56 30.61 5.95
N LYS A 42 -18.57 29.93 5.39
CA LYS A 42 -19.43 28.97 6.09
C LYS A 42 -19.04 27.53 5.75
N PHE A 43 -18.69 26.79 6.80
CA PHE A 43 -18.32 25.40 6.69
C PHE A 43 -19.41 24.51 7.33
N LEU A 44 -19.67 23.40 6.69
CA LEU A 44 -20.59 22.37 7.17
C LEU A 44 -19.85 21.02 7.24
N ASP A 45 -19.99 20.32 8.36
CA ASP A 45 -19.49 18.95 8.52
C ASP A 45 -20.64 18.00 8.84
N LEU A 46 -20.87 17.05 7.94
CA LEU A 46 -21.94 16.06 8.03
C LEU A 46 -21.41 14.79 8.72
N GLY A 47 -22.13 14.31 9.76
CA GLY A 47 -21.64 13.24 10.61
C GLY A 47 -20.42 13.68 11.43
N CYS A 48 -20.48 14.89 12.00
CA CYS A 48 -19.33 15.53 12.63
C CYS A 48 -18.81 14.85 13.92
N GLY A 49 -19.49 13.80 14.39
CA GLY A 49 -19.10 13.05 15.58
C GLY A 49 -18.90 13.93 16.79
N LYS A 50 -17.69 13.89 17.38
CA LYS A 50 -17.33 14.71 18.55
C LYS A 50 -16.83 16.11 18.19
N GLY A 51 -16.87 16.50 16.91
CA GLY A 51 -16.54 17.85 16.45
C GLY A 51 -15.05 18.17 16.36
N GLU A 52 -14.18 17.16 16.24
CA GLU A 52 -12.74 17.43 16.13
C GLU A 52 -12.40 18.16 14.83
N PHE A 53 -13.05 17.79 13.71
CA PHE A 53 -12.84 18.48 12.44
C PHE A 53 -13.43 19.89 12.47
N LEU A 54 -14.60 20.10 13.10
CA LEU A 54 -15.14 21.43 13.34
C LEU A 54 -14.19 22.31 14.14
N SER A 55 -13.59 21.74 15.20
CA SER A 55 -12.60 22.43 16.02
C SER A 55 -11.35 22.80 15.22
N PHE A 56 -10.93 21.94 14.31
CA PHE A 56 -9.81 22.19 13.41
C PHE A 56 -10.13 23.33 12.42
N ILE A 57 -11.29 23.31 11.75
CA ILE A 57 -11.73 24.37 10.84
C ILE A 57 -11.86 25.70 11.58
N SER A 58 -12.47 25.69 12.78
CA SER A 58 -12.63 26.90 13.61
C SER A 58 -11.28 27.49 14.00
N ALA A 59 -10.26 26.67 14.26
CA ALA A 59 -8.90 27.11 14.53
C ALA A 59 -8.25 27.77 13.32
N CYS A 60 -8.63 27.38 12.09
CA CYS A 60 -8.23 28.04 10.84
C CYS A 60 -9.02 29.33 10.55
N GLY A 61 -10.00 29.69 11.37
CA GLY A 61 -10.78 30.93 11.24
C GLY A 61 -12.19 30.78 10.70
N GLY A 62 -12.61 29.58 10.27
CA GLY A 62 -13.92 29.33 9.68
C GLY A 62 -15.08 29.27 10.70
N ASP A 63 -16.27 29.73 10.30
CA ASP A 63 -17.51 29.51 11.01
C ASP A 63 -18.10 28.15 10.61
N THR A 64 -18.37 27.29 11.58
CA THR A 64 -18.69 25.90 11.33
C THR A 64 -20.05 25.46 11.85
N ILE A 65 -20.74 24.65 11.09
CA ILE A 65 -21.95 23.93 11.50
C ILE A 65 -21.64 22.43 11.38
N GLY A 66 -21.87 21.70 12.47
CA GLY A 66 -21.78 20.24 12.48
C GLY A 66 -23.17 19.63 12.59
N VAL A 67 -23.46 18.65 11.74
CA VAL A 67 -24.69 17.87 11.81
C VAL A 67 -24.36 16.44 12.22
N GLU A 68 -24.99 15.97 13.31
CA GLU A 68 -24.73 14.63 13.83
C GLU A 68 -26.05 13.99 14.30
N LYS A 69 -26.27 12.78 13.84
CA LYS A 69 -27.46 12.01 14.19
C LYS A 69 -27.39 11.39 15.59
N ASN A 70 -26.19 11.13 16.10
CA ASN A 70 -25.99 10.54 17.41
C ASN A 70 -25.99 11.62 18.51
N SER A 71 -27.06 11.63 19.34
CA SER A 71 -27.28 12.63 20.38
C SER A 71 -26.21 12.64 21.48
N VAL A 72 -25.49 11.53 21.67
CA VAL A 72 -24.49 11.37 22.77
C VAL A 72 -23.22 12.18 22.47
N ASN A 73 -22.91 12.44 21.22
CA ASN A 73 -21.72 13.21 20.83
C ASN A 73 -21.83 14.71 21.17
N ARG A 74 -23.03 15.25 21.34
CA ARG A 74 -23.29 16.67 21.62
C ARG A 74 -22.52 17.21 22.82
N ASN A 75 -22.37 16.41 23.88
CA ASN A 75 -21.73 16.85 25.13
C ASN A 75 -20.20 16.89 25.05
N SER A 76 -19.61 16.35 24.00
CA SER A 76 -18.17 16.26 23.80
C SER A 76 -17.59 17.50 23.09
N ILE A 77 -18.44 18.29 22.43
CA ILE A 77 -18.00 19.45 21.65
C ILE A 77 -17.76 20.62 22.61
N LYS A 78 -16.53 21.16 22.58
CA LYS A 78 -16.21 22.38 23.30
C LYS A 78 -17.03 23.53 22.75
N LYS A 79 -17.79 24.21 23.63
CA LYS A 79 -18.53 25.42 23.23
C LYS A 79 -17.55 26.46 22.72
N ASN A 80 -17.74 26.84 21.48
CA ASN A 80 -17.03 27.92 20.81
C ASN A 80 -18.08 28.70 20.00
N ASP A 81 -18.04 30.02 20.03
CA ASP A 81 -19.01 30.90 19.34
C ASP A 81 -19.00 30.69 17.82
N LYS A 82 -17.95 30.10 17.28
CA LYS A 82 -17.80 29.74 15.86
C LYS A 82 -18.27 28.33 15.50
N ILE A 83 -18.74 27.52 16.47
CA ILE A 83 -19.18 26.15 16.25
C ILE A 83 -20.65 26.01 16.63
N ILE A 84 -21.48 25.73 15.65
CA ILE A 84 -22.89 25.38 15.84
C ILE A 84 -23.03 23.87 15.65
N PHE A 85 -23.77 23.22 16.55
CA PHE A 85 -24.05 21.80 16.49
C PHE A 85 -25.55 21.55 16.33
N GLU A 86 -25.92 20.81 15.28
CA GLU A 86 -27.28 20.41 14.96
C GLU A 86 -27.46 18.90 15.13
N HIS A 87 -28.54 18.50 15.77
CA HIS A 87 -28.86 17.08 15.94
C HIS A 87 -29.94 16.68 14.96
N ASP A 88 -29.53 16.10 13.84
CA ASP A 88 -30.44 15.67 12.78
C ASP A 88 -29.75 14.60 11.89
N ASP A 89 -30.54 13.99 11.04
CA ASP A 89 -30.07 13.20 9.89
C ASP A 89 -29.52 14.15 8.81
N ALA A 90 -28.32 13.82 8.27
CA ALA A 90 -27.60 14.70 7.36
C ALA A 90 -28.43 15.11 6.13
N LEU A 91 -29.09 14.14 5.49
CA LEU A 91 -29.89 14.41 4.28
C LEU A 91 -31.15 15.23 4.61
N SER A 92 -31.85 14.90 5.70
CA SER A 92 -33.03 15.62 6.18
C SER A 92 -32.68 17.07 6.51
N TRP A 93 -31.57 17.29 7.19
CA TRP A 93 -31.10 18.61 7.54
C TRP A 93 -30.71 19.42 6.30
N LEU A 94 -29.94 18.83 5.35
CA LEU A 94 -29.58 19.49 4.10
C LEU A 94 -30.84 19.96 3.32
N LYS A 95 -31.88 19.12 3.21
CA LYS A 95 -33.14 19.47 2.52
C LYS A 95 -33.82 20.69 3.14
N SER A 96 -33.61 20.99 4.40
CA SER A 96 -34.14 22.20 5.07
C SER A 96 -33.31 23.46 4.80
N GLN A 97 -32.07 23.32 4.27
CA GLN A 97 -31.19 24.44 4.01
C GLN A 97 -31.50 25.12 2.67
N LYS A 98 -31.19 26.42 2.62
CA LYS A 98 -31.27 27.21 1.38
C LYS A 98 -30.18 26.81 0.40
N ASP A 99 -30.47 26.98 -0.89
CA ASP A 99 -29.47 26.85 -1.95
C ASP A 99 -28.28 27.80 -1.71
N SER A 100 -27.10 27.42 -2.13
CA SER A 100 -25.90 28.28 -2.13
C SER A 100 -25.62 28.93 -0.78
N SER A 101 -25.67 28.15 0.31
CA SER A 101 -25.52 28.62 1.68
C SER A 101 -24.11 28.41 2.23
N PHE A 102 -23.35 27.43 1.69
CA PHE A 102 -22.07 27.00 2.24
C PHE A 102 -20.92 27.15 1.25
N ASP A 103 -19.76 27.51 1.75
CA ASP A 103 -18.52 27.56 0.98
C ASP A 103 -17.79 26.21 0.97
N PHE A 104 -18.02 25.42 2.01
CA PHE A 104 -17.40 24.10 2.16
C PHE A 104 -18.35 23.12 2.87
N VAL A 105 -18.45 21.90 2.36
CA VAL A 105 -19.19 20.81 2.98
C VAL A 105 -18.30 19.58 3.05
N SER A 106 -18.13 19.03 4.25
CA SER A 106 -17.38 17.81 4.51
C SER A 106 -18.24 16.68 5.04
N ALA A 107 -17.72 15.45 4.84
CA ALA A 107 -18.19 14.25 5.54
C ALA A 107 -16.97 13.33 5.74
N MET A 108 -16.54 13.21 7.00
CA MET A 108 -15.35 12.48 7.39
C MET A 108 -15.74 11.12 7.93
N HIS A 109 -15.41 10.04 7.23
CA HIS A 109 -15.78 8.67 7.58
C HIS A 109 -17.30 8.48 7.77
N VAL A 110 -18.07 8.91 6.80
CA VAL A 110 -19.54 8.83 6.81
C VAL A 110 -20.07 8.01 5.64
N ILE A 111 -19.50 8.19 4.44
CA ILE A 111 -20.11 7.65 3.21
C ILE A 111 -20.08 6.12 3.14
N GLU A 112 -19.17 5.46 3.87
CA GLU A 112 -19.09 4.01 4.01
C GLU A 112 -20.26 3.40 4.82
N HIS A 113 -20.94 4.21 5.61
CA HIS A 113 -22.11 3.82 6.40
C HIS A 113 -23.43 4.02 5.65
N LEU A 114 -23.40 4.60 4.44
CA LEU A 114 -24.58 4.95 3.66
C LEU A 114 -24.89 3.91 2.59
N ASP A 115 -26.16 3.63 2.36
CA ASP A 115 -26.56 2.91 1.17
C ASP A 115 -26.42 3.80 -0.09
N PHE A 116 -26.45 3.16 -1.27
CA PHE A 116 -26.18 3.90 -2.50
C PHE A 116 -27.22 4.95 -2.83
N PRO A 117 -28.53 4.70 -2.72
CA PRO A 117 -29.54 5.72 -2.94
C PRO A 117 -29.38 6.94 -2.05
N TYR A 118 -29.10 6.72 -0.76
CA TYR A 118 -28.87 7.81 0.19
C TYR A 118 -27.61 8.60 -0.17
N LEU A 119 -26.47 7.93 -0.44
CA LEU A 119 -25.22 8.59 -0.84
C LEU A 119 -25.42 9.42 -2.11
N TYR A 120 -26.11 8.87 -3.11
CA TYR A 120 -26.36 9.56 -4.37
C TYR A 120 -27.18 10.84 -4.14
N GLU A 121 -28.28 10.76 -3.38
CA GLU A 121 -29.13 11.91 -3.05
C GLU A 121 -28.36 12.94 -2.18
N LEU A 122 -27.55 12.48 -1.22
CA LEU A 122 -26.71 13.32 -0.37
C LEU A 122 -25.78 14.21 -1.20
N VAL A 123 -25.10 13.65 -2.21
CA VAL A 123 -24.20 14.41 -3.09
C VAL A 123 -24.99 15.48 -3.88
N GLY A 124 -26.18 15.16 -4.32
CA GLY A 124 -27.08 16.13 -4.98
C GLY A 124 -27.44 17.30 -4.07
N GLU A 125 -27.83 17.01 -2.83
CA GLU A 125 -28.20 18.04 -1.85
C GLU A 125 -26.95 18.86 -1.42
N ILE A 126 -25.79 18.23 -1.25
CA ILE A 126 -24.53 18.95 -1.02
C ILE A 126 -24.26 19.92 -2.17
N LYS A 127 -24.41 19.46 -3.41
CA LYS A 127 -24.24 20.33 -4.59
C LYS A 127 -25.18 21.53 -4.58
N ARG A 128 -26.45 21.34 -4.18
CA ARG A 128 -27.48 22.38 -4.11
C ARG A 128 -27.14 23.43 -3.06
N VAL A 129 -26.70 23.01 -1.87
CA VAL A 129 -26.41 23.95 -0.75
C VAL A 129 -25.05 24.62 -0.89
N LEU A 130 -24.14 24.07 -1.68
CA LEU A 130 -22.86 24.71 -1.94
C LEU A 130 -23.03 25.95 -2.81
N LYS A 131 -22.30 27.02 -2.47
CA LYS A 131 -22.15 28.22 -3.28
C LYS A 131 -21.47 27.89 -4.61
N LYS A 132 -21.48 28.84 -5.53
CA LYS A 132 -20.90 28.69 -6.88
C LYS A 132 -19.42 28.26 -6.85
N GLU A 133 -18.65 28.74 -5.89
CA GLU A 133 -17.23 28.40 -5.70
C GLU A 133 -17.02 27.39 -4.55
N GLY A 134 -18.11 26.75 -4.12
CA GLY A 134 -18.08 25.83 -3.00
C GLY A 134 -17.35 24.54 -3.29
N ILE A 135 -16.83 23.96 -2.23
CA ILE A 135 -16.04 22.74 -2.25
C ILE A 135 -16.70 21.66 -1.36
N MET A 136 -16.81 20.46 -1.89
CA MET A 136 -17.16 19.25 -1.13
C MET A 136 -15.90 18.47 -0.80
N LEU A 137 -15.80 17.91 0.40
CA LEU A 137 -14.76 16.97 0.83
C LEU A 137 -15.40 15.72 1.46
N PHE A 138 -15.04 14.55 0.97
CA PHE A 138 -15.26 13.30 1.67
C PHE A 138 -13.92 12.65 2.02
N GLU A 139 -13.79 12.09 3.22
CA GLU A 139 -12.73 11.15 3.60
C GLU A 139 -13.36 9.82 3.96
N THR A 140 -12.84 8.70 3.45
CA THR A 140 -13.40 7.35 3.65
C THR A 140 -12.32 6.28 3.49
N PRO A 141 -12.50 5.06 4.05
CA PRO A 141 -11.56 3.96 3.90
C PRO A 141 -11.26 3.63 2.44
N ASN A 142 -9.99 3.45 2.12
CA ASN A 142 -9.50 3.23 0.77
C ASN A 142 -9.55 1.75 0.36
N PRO A 143 -10.39 1.36 -0.61
CA PRO A 143 -10.43 -0.02 -1.10
C PRO A 143 -9.16 -0.49 -1.80
N ASP A 144 -8.30 0.43 -2.29
CA ASP A 144 -7.02 0.08 -2.90
C ASP A 144 -5.98 -0.38 -1.85
N ASN A 145 -6.21 -0.13 -0.56
CA ASN A 145 -5.45 -0.68 0.54
C ASN A 145 -5.98 -2.07 0.89
N LEU A 146 -5.18 -3.12 0.59
CA LEU A 146 -5.61 -4.51 0.79
C LEU A 146 -5.93 -4.84 2.26
N THR A 147 -5.20 -4.26 3.22
CA THR A 147 -5.47 -4.48 4.65
C THR A 147 -6.80 -3.84 5.05
N VAL A 148 -7.10 -2.66 4.53
CA VAL A 148 -8.40 -2.01 4.72
C VAL A 148 -9.49 -2.84 4.07
N ALA A 149 -9.36 -3.17 2.79
CA ALA A 149 -10.39 -3.87 2.00
C ALA A 149 -10.71 -5.29 2.50
N THR A 150 -9.75 -5.98 3.14
CA THR A 150 -9.93 -7.38 3.56
C THR A 150 -10.15 -7.58 5.05
N LYS A 151 -9.81 -6.59 5.89
CA LYS A 151 -9.85 -6.73 7.34
C LYS A 151 -10.39 -5.49 8.05
N ASN A 152 -9.72 -4.35 7.92
CA ASN A 152 -9.98 -3.20 8.80
C ASN A 152 -11.39 -2.61 8.58
N PHE A 153 -11.85 -2.58 7.34
CA PHE A 153 -13.20 -2.13 6.99
C PHE A 153 -14.28 -2.90 7.75
N TYR A 154 -14.14 -4.21 7.84
CA TYR A 154 -15.13 -5.10 8.49
C TYR A 154 -15.01 -5.12 10.01
N THR A 155 -14.10 -4.35 10.60
CA THR A 155 -14.00 -4.21 12.06
C THR A 155 -15.16 -3.38 12.60
N ASP A 156 -15.61 -2.36 11.88
CA ASP A 156 -16.80 -1.60 12.22
C ASP A 156 -18.06 -2.31 11.66
N PRO A 157 -18.97 -2.76 12.55
CA PRO A 157 -20.17 -3.47 12.11
C PRO A 157 -21.21 -2.56 11.42
N THR A 158 -21.03 -1.25 11.42
CA THR A 158 -21.92 -0.28 10.77
C THR A 158 -21.46 0.08 9.35
N HIS A 159 -20.27 -0.32 8.95
CA HIS A 159 -19.82 -0.18 7.59
C HIS A 159 -20.64 -1.04 6.63
N LEU A 160 -21.24 -0.42 5.64
CA LEU A 160 -22.04 -1.11 4.63
C LEU A 160 -21.21 -1.51 3.42
N ARG A 161 -20.35 -0.63 2.94
CA ARG A 161 -19.53 -0.89 1.76
C ARG A 161 -18.36 0.07 1.62
N LEU A 162 -17.29 -0.40 1.02
CA LEU A 162 -16.23 0.45 0.49
C LEU A 162 -16.72 1.20 -0.74
N VAL A 163 -16.37 2.47 -0.85
CA VAL A 163 -16.68 3.32 -2.01
C VAL A 163 -15.36 3.52 -2.80
N PRO A 164 -15.19 2.90 -3.99
CA PRO A 164 -14.01 3.14 -4.81
C PRO A 164 -13.92 4.58 -5.29
N VAL A 165 -12.71 5.13 -5.39
CA VAL A 165 -12.46 6.52 -5.87
C VAL A 165 -13.16 6.80 -7.19
N ASN A 166 -13.10 5.84 -8.14
CA ASN A 166 -13.76 6.00 -9.45
C ASN A 166 -15.29 6.13 -9.34
N LEU A 167 -15.92 5.38 -8.43
CA LEU A 167 -17.34 5.48 -8.18
C LEU A 167 -17.70 6.84 -7.53
N ALA A 168 -16.94 7.24 -6.51
CA ALA A 168 -17.13 8.55 -5.86
C ALA A 168 -16.96 9.70 -6.87
N SER A 169 -15.90 9.65 -7.70
CA SER A 169 -15.67 10.63 -8.77
C SER A 169 -16.81 10.68 -9.77
N PHE A 170 -17.34 9.51 -10.17
CA PHE A 170 -18.47 9.43 -11.09
C PHE A 170 -19.73 10.07 -10.49
N ILE A 171 -20.09 9.75 -9.25
CA ILE A 171 -21.25 10.34 -8.56
C ILE A 171 -21.13 11.87 -8.48
N ILE A 172 -19.95 12.37 -8.11
CA ILE A 172 -19.65 13.80 -8.03
C ILE A 172 -19.86 14.48 -9.38
N GLN A 173 -19.31 13.91 -10.45
CA GLN A 173 -19.44 14.46 -11.82
C GLN A 173 -20.87 14.37 -12.34
N ASP A 174 -21.60 13.29 -12.04
CA ASP A 174 -22.98 13.09 -12.47
C ASP A 174 -23.93 14.14 -11.87
N HIS A 175 -23.65 14.61 -10.65
CA HIS A 175 -24.33 15.74 -10.03
C HIS A 175 -23.85 17.12 -10.53
N GLY A 176 -22.97 17.17 -11.55
CA GLY A 176 -22.56 18.41 -12.20
C GLY A 176 -21.53 19.24 -11.43
N PHE A 177 -20.73 18.62 -10.57
CA PHE A 177 -19.49 19.24 -10.12
C PHE A 177 -18.52 19.36 -11.30
N SER A 178 -17.79 20.47 -11.38
CA SER A 178 -16.91 20.72 -12.52
C SER A 178 -15.66 19.84 -12.52
N ARG A 179 -15.18 19.45 -11.35
CA ARG A 179 -13.99 18.60 -11.14
C ARG A 179 -14.08 17.79 -9.87
N ALA A 180 -13.39 16.64 -9.88
CA ALA A 180 -13.11 15.83 -8.71
C ALA A 180 -11.60 15.61 -8.60
N TYR A 181 -11.03 15.77 -7.40
CA TYR A 181 -9.63 15.48 -7.07
C TYR A 181 -9.59 14.49 -5.91
N SER A 182 -8.66 13.54 -5.96
CA SER A 182 -8.49 12.58 -4.88
C SER A 182 -7.07 12.60 -4.33
N TRP A 183 -6.95 12.46 -3.01
CA TRP A 183 -5.70 12.29 -2.29
C TRP A 183 -5.73 10.98 -1.51
N GLY A 184 -4.64 10.25 -1.51
CA GLY A 184 -4.39 9.24 -0.48
C GLY A 184 -3.98 9.94 0.81
N VAL A 185 -4.59 9.58 1.94
CA VAL A 185 -4.33 10.22 3.23
C VAL A 185 -4.03 9.18 4.31
N ASN A 186 -3.52 9.65 5.44
CA ASN A 186 -3.18 8.84 6.61
C ASN A 186 -2.09 7.78 6.37
N GLU A 187 -1.28 7.95 5.33
CA GLU A 187 -0.18 7.06 4.97
C GLU A 187 0.89 7.02 6.07
N SER A 188 1.46 5.84 6.31
CA SER A 188 2.57 5.73 7.26
C SER A 188 3.79 6.52 6.75
N PRO A 189 4.43 7.35 7.60
CA PRO A 189 5.58 8.18 7.21
C PRO A 189 6.81 7.35 6.78
N ASN A 190 6.83 6.06 7.09
CA ASN A 190 7.92 5.15 6.73
C ASN A 190 7.74 4.49 5.36
N ILE A 191 6.54 4.54 4.77
CA ILE A 191 6.28 4.05 3.43
C ILE A 191 7.09 4.89 2.43
N GLY A 192 7.96 4.28 1.68
CA GLY A 192 8.70 4.94 0.60
C GLY A 192 10.19 5.14 0.82
N LYS A 193 10.70 4.94 2.04
CA LYS A 193 12.15 4.91 2.25
C LYS A 193 12.74 3.53 1.90
N SER A 194 12.02 2.46 2.22
CA SER A 194 12.45 1.09 1.97
C SER A 194 11.25 0.14 2.13
N PRO A 195 10.29 0.11 1.17
CA PRO A 195 9.07 -0.67 1.32
C PRO A 195 9.38 -2.16 1.44
N CYS A 196 8.69 -2.82 2.36
CA CYS A 196 8.69 -4.27 2.53
C CYS A 196 7.39 -4.88 1.99
N LEU A 197 7.29 -6.20 1.98
CA LEU A 197 6.08 -6.87 1.51
C LEU A 197 4.82 -6.49 2.30
N ASN A 198 4.97 -6.24 3.60
CA ASN A 198 3.86 -5.77 4.43
C ASN A 198 3.38 -4.37 4.00
N ASP A 199 4.30 -3.51 3.55
CA ASP A 199 3.94 -2.19 3.00
C ASP A 199 3.23 -2.33 1.64
N VAL A 200 3.58 -3.33 0.82
CA VAL A 200 2.86 -3.65 -0.43
C VAL A 200 1.44 -4.11 -0.14
N LEU A 201 1.23 -4.95 0.89
CA LEU A 201 -0.09 -5.47 1.24
C LEU A 201 -0.99 -4.43 1.91
N GLY A 202 -0.41 -3.56 2.73
CA GLY A 202 -1.09 -2.45 3.39
C GLY A 202 -0.82 -1.08 2.74
N GLY A 203 -0.19 -1.09 1.57
CA GLY A 203 0.66 -0.03 1.10
C GLY A 203 0.01 1.14 0.39
N ALA A 204 -1.23 1.05 -0.06
CA ALA A 204 -1.95 2.27 -0.42
C ALA A 204 -2.31 3.00 0.88
N SER A 205 -2.48 4.32 0.79
CA SER A 205 -2.99 5.10 1.92
C SER A 205 -4.24 4.42 2.49
N PRO A 206 -4.37 4.28 3.81
CA PRO A 206 -5.49 3.55 4.40
C PRO A 206 -6.83 4.24 4.14
N ASP A 207 -6.82 5.54 3.97
CA ASP A 207 -7.97 6.35 3.65
C ASP A 207 -7.69 7.16 2.38
N TYR A 208 -8.75 7.61 1.71
CA TYR A 208 -8.64 8.60 0.66
C TYR A 208 -9.60 9.76 0.93
N ALA A 209 -9.16 10.95 0.55
CA ALA A 209 -9.99 12.15 0.49
C ALA A 209 -10.38 12.43 -0.95
N ILE A 210 -11.62 12.83 -1.20
CA ILE A 210 -12.09 13.28 -2.50
C ILE A 210 -12.75 14.64 -2.40
N PHE A 211 -12.32 15.56 -3.25
CA PHE A 211 -12.83 16.91 -3.36
C PHE A 211 -13.69 17.04 -4.60
N GLY A 212 -14.88 17.63 -4.44
CA GLY A 212 -15.75 18.04 -5.54
C GLY A 212 -15.82 19.55 -5.63
N LEU A 213 -15.51 20.15 -6.79
CA LEU A 213 -15.56 21.59 -7.03
C LEU A 213 -16.81 21.92 -7.85
N VAL A 214 -17.62 22.88 -7.35
CA VAL A 214 -18.89 23.26 -8.00
C VAL A 214 -18.66 23.90 -9.36
N THR A 215 -17.80 24.91 -9.47
CA THR A 215 -17.45 25.55 -10.74
C THR A 215 -15.96 25.86 -10.84
N ARG A 216 -15.54 26.24 -12.04
CA ARG A 216 -14.21 26.83 -12.29
C ARG A 216 -14.27 28.32 -11.95
N SER A 217 -13.48 28.78 -10.99
CA SER A 217 -13.41 30.19 -10.57
C SER A 217 -11.99 30.77 -10.73
N ALA A 218 -11.84 32.10 -10.55
CA ALA A 218 -10.54 32.75 -10.46
C ALA A 218 -9.72 32.25 -9.26
N PHE A 219 -10.37 31.80 -8.20
CA PHE A 219 -9.87 31.12 -7.02
C PHE A 219 -9.27 29.73 -7.38
N GLU A 220 -9.76 29.10 -8.46
CA GLU A 220 -9.37 27.78 -8.95
C GLU A 220 -7.85 27.66 -9.17
N GLY A 221 -7.19 28.68 -9.70
CA GLY A 221 -5.75 28.61 -9.98
C GLY A 221 -4.88 28.42 -8.73
N LYS A 222 -5.31 28.92 -7.56
CA LYS A 222 -4.65 28.69 -6.27
C LYS A 222 -5.02 27.33 -5.70
N LEU A 223 -6.31 27.01 -5.74
CA LEU A 223 -6.87 25.75 -5.26
C LEU A 223 -6.38 24.57 -6.10
N ASP A 224 -6.37 24.68 -7.42
CA ASP A 224 -5.84 23.67 -8.33
C ASP A 224 -4.38 23.31 -8.01
N LYS A 225 -3.54 24.31 -7.73
CA LYS A 225 -2.15 24.05 -7.31
C LYS A 225 -2.07 23.19 -6.05
N ILE A 226 -2.99 23.40 -5.10
CA ILE A 226 -3.05 22.62 -3.88
C ILE A 226 -3.61 21.21 -4.16
N LEU A 227 -4.72 21.13 -4.89
CA LEU A 227 -5.44 19.87 -5.12
C LEU A 227 -4.76 18.93 -6.13
N GLN A 228 -4.01 19.47 -7.08
CA GLN A 228 -3.20 18.68 -8.04
C GLN A 228 -1.93 18.10 -7.41
N LEU A 229 -1.52 18.54 -6.22
CA LEU A 229 -0.44 17.90 -5.50
C LEU A 229 -0.86 16.45 -5.21
N SER A 230 -0.22 15.49 -5.89
CA SER A 230 -0.42 14.08 -5.59
C SER A 230 -0.05 13.81 -4.14
N ARG A 231 -1.02 13.45 -3.33
CA ARG A 231 -0.82 13.06 -1.94
C ARG A 231 -1.15 11.58 -1.80
N GLY A 232 -0.34 10.90 -1.01
CA GLY A 232 -0.40 9.46 -0.88
C GLY A 232 0.16 8.72 -2.10
N ARG A 233 0.39 7.44 -1.95
CA ARG A 233 0.88 6.56 -3.02
C ARG A 233 -0.17 5.54 -3.40
N SER A 234 -0.26 5.26 -4.70
CA SER A 234 -1.05 4.13 -5.19
C SER A 234 -0.35 2.81 -4.85
N THR A 235 -1.13 1.73 -4.77
CA THR A 235 -0.61 0.36 -4.62
C THR A 235 0.44 0.06 -5.70
N LYS A 236 0.23 0.52 -6.94
CA LYS A 236 1.19 0.38 -8.03
C LYS A 236 2.52 1.04 -7.71
N GLN A 237 2.52 2.30 -7.25
CA GLN A 237 3.76 3.02 -6.91
C GLN A 237 4.54 2.32 -5.80
N ILE A 238 3.86 1.76 -4.81
CA ILE A 238 4.52 1.02 -3.72
C ILE A 238 5.09 -0.31 -4.22
N CYS A 239 4.36 -1.01 -5.10
CA CYS A 239 4.87 -2.20 -5.77
C CYS A 239 6.12 -1.89 -6.60
N ASP A 240 6.10 -0.82 -7.40
CA ASP A 240 7.23 -0.40 -8.23
C ASP A 240 8.46 -0.06 -7.36
N LEU A 241 8.27 0.64 -6.24
CA LEU A 241 9.35 0.93 -5.27
C LEU A 241 9.91 -0.34 -4.60
N PHE A 242 9.03 -1.29 -4.25
CA PHE A 242 9.43 -2.58 -3.70
C PHE A 242 10.23 -3.40 -4.72
N GLU A 243 9.76 -3.45 -5.98
CA GLU A 243 10.46 -4.13 -7.06
C GLU A 243 11.83 -3.50 -7.33
N GLN A 244 11.94 -2.17 -7.35
CA GLN A 244 13.21 -1.46 -7.51
C GLN A 244 14.19 -1.79 -6.39
N ARG A 245 13.75 -1.75 -5.14
CA ARG A 245 14.57 -2.16 -4.00
C ARG A 245 15.06 -3.60 -4.16
N TYR A 246 14.14 -4.48 -4.50
CA TYR A 246 14.45 -5.89 -4.66
C TYR A 246 15.48 -6.14 -5.77
N GLN A 247 15.37 -5.43 -6.90
CA GLN A 247 16.35 -5.48 -7.99
C GLN A 247 17.72 -4.95 -7.56
N ASN A 248 17.76 -3.87 -6.77
CA ASN A 248 18.99 -3.33 -6.23
C ASN A 248 19.68 -4.33 -5.28
N ASP A 249 18.91 -4.89 -4.33
CA ASP A 249 19.45 -5.90 -3.41
C ASP A 249 19.99 -7.13 -4.16
N TYR A 250 19.26 -7.55 -5.21
CA TYR A 250 19.68 -8.65 -6.08
C TYR A 250 20.97 -8.34 -6.85
N SER A 251 21.09 -7.14 -7.42
CA SER A 251 22.28 -6.73 -8.15
C SER A 251 23.53 -6.65 -7.24
N ILE A 252 23.37 -6.21 -6.00
CA ILE A 252 24.45 -6.20 -4.99
C ILE A 252 24.93 -7.63 -4.71
N VAL A 253 23.98 -8.56 -4.50
CA VAL A 253 24.32 -9.99 -4.28
C VAL A 253 25.06 -10.59 -5.47
N LEU A 254 24.61 -10.27 -6.70
CA LEU A 254 25.29 -10.73 -7.92
C LEU A 254 26.71 -10.15 -8.04
N GLU A 255 26.90 -8.90 -7.66
CA GLU A 255 28.21 -8.25 -7.70
C GLU A 255 29.18 -8.85 -6.68
N GLU A 256 28.71 -9.14 -5.47
CA GLU A 256 29.50 -9.85 -4.46
C GLU A 256 29.85 -11.29 -4.90
N LEU A 257 28.91 -11.99 -5.54
CA LEU A 257 29.19 -13.30 -6.13
C LEU A 257 30.26 -13.22 -7.23
N LYS A 258 30.26 -12.17 -8.07
CA LYS A 258 31.33 -11.92 -9.06
C LYS A 258 32.69 -11.69 -8.41
N LYS A 259 32.74 -10.87 -7.36
CA LYS A 259 33.98 -10.62 -6.61
C LYS A 259 34.56 -11.90 -5.98
N ILE A 260 33.65 -12.72 -5.41
CA ILE A 260 34.05 -14.03 -4.85
C ILE A 260 34.59 -14.97 -5.94
N GLU A 261 33.93 -15.00 -7.09
CA GLU A 261 34.33 -15.77 -8.26
C GLU A 261 35.73 -15.38 -8.75
N CYS A 262 36.01 -14.07 -8.89
CA CYS A 262 37.35 -13.56 -9.22
C CYS A 262 38.41 -13.96 -8.21
N LYS A 263 38.12 -13.86 -6.91
CA LYS A 263 39.06 -14.27 -5.85
C LYS A 263 39.38 -15.77 -5.89
N ILE A 264 38.34 -16.60 -6.23
CA ILE A 264 38.56 -18.06 -6.39
C ILE A 264 39.51 -18.34 -7.57
N VAL A 265 39.30 -17.61 -8.67
CA VAL A 265 40.15 -17.75 -9.86
C VAL A 265 41.61 -17.34 -9.55
N GLU A 266 41.81 -16.21 -8.85
CA GLU A 266 43.14 -15.73 -8.44
C GLU A 266 43.87 -16.71 -7.50
N GLN A 267 43.19 -17.27 -6.51
CA GLN A 267 43.76 -18.27 -5.62
C GLN A 267 44.14 -19.59 -6.34
N ASN A 268 43.33 -19.96 -7.34
CA ASN A 268 43.62 -21.17 -8.13
C ASN A 268 44.82 -21.00 -9.09
N CYS A 269 45.13 -19.80 -9.52
CA CYS A 269 46.35 -19.51 -10.29
C CYS A 269 47.65 -19.78 -9.49
N TYR A 270 47.62 -19.67 -8.18
CA TYR A 270 48.74 -19.90 -7.29
C TYR A 270 49.11 -21.41 -7.10
N TYR A 271 48.09 -22.28 -7.22
CA TYR A 271 48.28 -23.73 -7.06
C TYR A 271 48.36 -24.47 -8.40
N ARG A 272 49.03 -23.91 -9.37
CA ARG A 272 48.87 -24.10 -10.81
C ARG A 272 49.11 -25.50 -11.39
N ASP A 273 49.98 -26.32 -10.87
CA ASP A 273 50.52 -27.47 -11.66
C ASP A 273 49.85 -28.85 -11.37
N GLN A 274 49.13 -29.02 -10.28
CA GLN A 274 48.46 -30.32 -10.02
C GLN A 274 46.92 -30.28 -9.95
N ILE A 275 46.32 -29.09 -9.82
CA ILE A 275 44.87 -28.93 -9.60
C ILE A 275 44.20 -28.34 -10.84
N PHE A 276 44.98 -27.87 -11.81
CA PHE A 276 44.51 -27.02 -12.94
C PHE A 276 43.32 -27.61 -13.75
N GLU A 277 43.45 -28.86 -14.20
CA GLU A 277 42.39 -29.47 -15.04
C GLU A 277 41.06 -29.66 -14.28
N SER A 278 41.13 -30.11 -13.04
CA SER A 278 39.94 -30.34 -12.22
C SER A 278 39.25 -29.03 -11.75
N ASN A 279 40.04 -27.97 -11.56
CA ASN A 279 39.52 -26.66 -11.16
C ASN A 279 38.91 -25.90 -12.35
N ARG A 280 39.45 -26.11 -13.56
CA ARG A 280 38.93 -25.53 -14.78
C ARG A 280 37.52 -26.06 -15.13
N GLU A 281 37.28 -27.36 -14.94
CA GLU A 281 35.96 -27.96 -15.13
C GLU A 281 34.95 -27.45 -14.07
N LEU A 282 35.36 -27.29 -12.82
CA LEU A 282 34.52 -26.76 -11.75
C LEU A 282 34.12 -25.30 -11.98
N ASN A 283 35.07 -24.46 -12.41
CA ASN A 283 34.76 -23.06 -12.73
C ASN A 283 33.78 -22.93 -13.91
N LYS A 284 33.94 -23.78 -14.96
CA LYS A 284 32.98 -23.84 -16.06
C LYS A 284 31.56 -24.20 -15.59
N GLU A 285 31.45 -25.13 -14.65
CA GLU A 285 30.15 -25.57 -14.15
C GLU A 285 29.51 -24.50 -13.24
N ILE A 286 30.30 -23.79 -12.42
CA ILE A 286 29.82 -22.64 -11.60
C ILE A 286 29.26 -21.52 -12.49
N ILE A 287 30.00 -21.20 -13.57
CA ILE A 287 29.56 -20.18 -14.53
C ILE A 287 28.26 -20.63 -15.25
N ARG A 288 28.17 -21.91 -15.66
CA ARG A 288 26.96 -22.46 -16.28
C ARG A 288 25.76 -22.42 -15.34
N LEU A 289 25.96 -22.83 -14.08
CA LEU A 289 24.91 -22.79 -13.05
C LEU A 289 24.41 -21.37 -12.80
N ARG A 290 25.33 -20.42 -12.78
CA ARG A 290 25.01 -19.01 -12.62
C ARG A 290 24.17 -18.46 -13.77
N HIS A 291 24.62 -18.66 -15.03
CA HIS A 291 23.86 -18.22 -16.21
C HIS A 291 22.49 -18.89 -16.30
N THR A 292 22.41 -20.15 -15.88
CA THR A 292 21.11 -20.84 -15.82
C THR A 292 20.21 -20.23 -14.75
N LEU A 293 20.75 -19.89 -13.58
CA LEU A 293 20.02 -19.26 -12.49
C LEU A 293 19.54 -17.84 -12.88
N GLU A 294 20.43 -17.06 -13.50
CA GLU A 294 20.08 -15.72 -14.01
C GLU A 294 19.00 -15.78 -15.10
N SER A 295 19.10 -16.73 -16.04
CA SER A 295 18.12 -16.94 -17.10
C SER A 295 16.76 -17.37 -16.55
N GLU A 296 16.73 -18.32 -15.61
CA GLU A 296 15.48 -18.81 -14.99
C GLU A 296 14.84 -17.74 -14.10
N LEU A 297 15.64 -16.98 -13.35
CA LEU A 297 15.16 -15.84 -12.56
C LEU A 297 14.55 -14.77 -13.46
N ASN A 298 15.22 -14.41 -14.55
CA ASN A 298 14.67 -13.45 -15.51
C ASN A 298 13.37 -13.96 -16.17
N SER A 299 13.27 -15.26 -16.48
CA SER A 299 12.05 -15.85 -17.03
C SER A 299 10.88 -15.79 -16.04
N ILE A 300 11.16 -15.95 -14.75
CA ILE A 300 10.19 -15.79 -13.66
C ILE A 300 9.73 -14.35 -13.57
N TYR A 301 10.63 -13.37 -13.63
CA TYR A 301 10.32 -11.93 -13.59
C TYR A 301 9.44 -11.46 -14.74
N GLN A 302 9.62 -12.02 -15.95
CA GLN A 302 8.83 -11.64 -17.13
C GLN A 302 7.44 -12.29 -17.18
N SER A 303 7.16 -13.30 -16.36
CA SER A 303 5.87 -13.98 -16.37
C SER A 303 4.75 -13.14 -15.73
N LYS A 304 3.61 -13.00 -16.44
CA LYS A 304 2.43 -12.27 -15.94
C LYS A 304 1.89 -12.81 -14.60
N SER A 305 2.14 -14.09 -14.29
CA SER A 305 1.75 -14.75 -13.03
C SER A 305 2.59 -14.33 -11.83
N TRP A 306 3.74 -13.67 -12.03
CA TRP A 306 4.61 -13.17 -10.99
C TRP A 306 4.03 -12.00 -10.21
N ARG A 307 3.10 -11.25 -10.80
CA ARG A 307 2.47 -10.06 -10.18
C ARG A 307 1.56 -10.37 -9.01
N VAL A 308 1.35 -11.63 -8.66
CA VAL A 308 0.50 -12.05 -7.53
C VAL A 308 1.37 -12.62 -6.39
N THR A 309 1.15 -12.10 -5.22
CA THR A 309 1.90 -12.12 -3.96
C THR A 309 2.59 -13.41 -3.46
N ALA A 310 2.14 -14.60 -3.80
CA ALA A 310 2.70 -15.87 -3.32
C ALA A 310 4.14 -16.18 -3.81
N PRO A 311 4.54 -15.85 -5.05
CA PRO A 311 5.88 -16.14 -5.55
C PRO A 311 7.02 -15.38 -4.86
N LEU A 312 6.75 -14.19 -4.31
CA LEU A 312 7.78 -13.33 -3.71
C LEU A 312 8.40 -13.93 -2.43
N ARG A 313 7.61 -14.58 -1.59
CA ARG A 313 8.14 -15.26 -0.38
C ARG A 313 9.03 -16.45 -0.75
N VAL A 314 8.63 -17.21 -1.76
CA VAL A 314 9.38 -18.38 -2.21
C VAL A 314 10.73 -17.95 -2.78
N LEU A 315 10.76 -16.86 -3.57
CA LEU A 315 12.00 -16.36 -4.17
C LEU A 315 12.94 -15.73 -3.14
N ALA A 316 12.44 -14.96 -2.20
CA ALA A 316 13.26 -14.38 -1.15
C ALA A 316 13.89 -15.46 -0.23
N LYS A 317 13.15 -16.56 0.06
CA LYS A 317 13.70 -17.75 0.73
C LYS A 317 14.76 -18.46 -0.13
N PHE A 318 14.48 -18.59 -1.44
CA PHE A 318 15.41 -19.20 -2.39
C PHE A 318 16.73 -18.47 -2.48
N LEU A 319 16.71 -17.14 -2.72
CA LEU A 319 17.93 -16.35 -2.85
C LEU A 319 18.76 -16.38 -1.57
N ARG A 320 18.15 -16.18 -0.41
CA ARG A 320 18.84 -16.27 0.90
C ARG A 320 19.41 -17.65 1.16
N GLY A 321 18.68 -18.71 0.84
CA GLY A 321 19.13 -20.09 1.03
C GLY A 321 20.24 -20.49 0.07
N ALA A 322 20.10 -20.19 -1.22
CA ALA A 322 21.11 -20.47 -2.24
C ALA A 322 22.42 -19.72 -1.97
N THR A 323 22.35 -18.44 -1.64
CA THR A 323 23.53 -17.63 -1.27
C THR A 323 24.26 -18.22 -0.06
N LYS A 324 23.50 -18.63 0.98
CA LYS A 324 24.08 -19.26 2.18
C LYS A 324 24.75 -20.60 1.89
N ILE A 325 24.15 -21.41 1.02
CA ILE A 325 24.73 -22.72 0.62
C ILE A 325 25.97 -22.51 -0.22
N ILE A 326 25.95 -21.59 -1.20
CA ILE A 326 27.12 -21.26 -2.03
C ILE A 326 28.26 -20.69 -1.17
N LEU A 327 27.96 -19.76 -0.27
CA LEU A 327 28.97 -19.18 0.63
C LEU A 327 29.59 -20.23 1.53
N ASN A 328 28.80 -21.12 2.14
CA ASN A 328 29.29 -22.21 2.97
C ASN A 328 30.05 -23.25 2.13
N ALA A 329 29.66 -23.48 0.88
CA ALA A 329 30.40 -24.37 -0.02
C ALA A 329 31.79 -23.80 -0.34
N LEU A 330 31.87 -22.49 -0.61
CA LEU A 330 33.13 -21.81 -0.89
C LEU A 330 34.10 -21.82 0.32
N VAL A 331 33.55 -21.62 1.52
CA VAL A 331 34.33 -21.69 2.78
C VAL A 331 34.83 -23.13 3.07
N SER A 332 33.98 -24.14 2.84
CA SER A 332 34.30 -25.54 3.10
C SER A 332 35.29 -26.12 2.08
N PHE A 333 35.31 -25.59 0.84
CA PHE A 333 36.28 -25.97 -0.19
C PHE A 333 37.71 -25.68 0.21
N LYS A 334 37.93 -24.67 1.05
CA LYS A 334 39.27 -24.31 1.59
C LYS A 334 39.82 -25.35 2.54
N ASN A 335 39.00 -26.21 3.15
CA ASN A 335 39.35 -27.02 4.30
C ASN A 335 39.22 -28.56 4.13
N ASN A 336 38.62 -29.08 3.01
CA ASN A 336 38.31 -30.52 2.88
C ASN A 336 38.68 -31.14 1.52
N SER A 337 38.81 -32.48 1.47
CA SER A 337 39.07 -33.20 0.23
C SER A 337 37.94 -33.07 -0.77
N LYS A 338 38.26 -33.04 -2.07
CA LYS A 338 37.35 -32.79 -3.17
C LYS A 338 36.13 -33.75 -3.22
N ARG A 339 36.29 -34.99 -2.80
CA ARG A 339 35.26 -36.05 -2.92
C ARG A 339 34.12 -35.85 -1.92
N ASP A 340 34.45 -35.43 -0.72
CA ASP A 340 33.50 -35.20 0.37
C ASP A 340 32.69 -33.91 0.14
N PHE A 341 33.34 -32.91 -0.45
CA PHE A 341 32.71 -31.63 -0.79
C PHE A 341 31.52 -31.80 -1.72
N PHE A 342 31.68 -32.47 -2.87
CA PHE A 342 30.63 -32.65 -3.85
C PHE A 342 29.45 -33.46 -3.30
N THR A 343 29.70 -34.48 -2.53
CA THR A 343 28.67 -35.34 -1.94
C THR A 343 27.86 -34.60 -0.90
N ILE A 344 28.51 -33.87 0.00
CA ILE A 344 27.84 -33.13 1.09
C ILE A 344 27.00 -31.96 0.54
N TYR A 345 27.55 -31.19 -0.42
CA TYR A 345 26.83 -30.00 -0.90
C TYR A 345 25.77 -30.31 -1.93
N SER A 346 25.91 -31.34 -2.75
CA SER A 346 24.81 -31.83 -3.59
C SER A 346 23.61 -32.29 -2.75
N HIS A 347 23.87 -32.97 -1.62
CA HIS A 347 22.82 -33.39 -0.69
C HIS A 347 22.17 -32.22 0.05
N LYS A 348 22.95 -31.21 0.48
CA LYS A 348 22.43 -30.00 1.13
C LYS A 348 21.60 -29.14 0.15
N PHE A 349 22.05 -29.02 -1.09
CA PHE A 349 21.33 -28.33 -2.15
C PHE A 349 20.00 -29.00 -2.48
N ARG A 350 20.02 -30.33 -2.63
CA ARG A 350 18.82 -31.14 -2.86
C ARG A 350 17.82 -30.99 -1.71
N ARG A 351 18.27 -31.15 -0.46
CA ARG A 351 17.41 -31.04 0.75
C ARG A 351 16.84 -29.62 0.93
N PHE A 352 17.62 -28.60 0.57
CA PHE A 352 17.13 -27.23 0.56
C PHE A 352 15.98 -27.04 -0.44
N PHE A 353 16.10 -27.57 -1.66
CA PHE A 353 15.04 -27.51 -2.66
C PHE A 353 13.80 -28.33 -2.26
N GLU A 354 13.98 -29.52 -1.70
CA GLU A 354 12.89 -30.35 -1.20
C GLU A 354 12.10 -29.64 -0.09
N ASN A 355 12.78 -29.03 0.87
CA ASN A 355 12.15 -28.26 1.95
C ASN A 355 11.46 -26.97 1.42
N LEU A 356 12.02 -26.30 0.44
CA LEU A 356 11.44 -25.11 -0.17
C LEU A 356 10.11 -25.44 -0.89
N LEU A 357 10.02 -26.62 -1.46
CA LEU A 357 8.84 -27.10 -2.19
C LEU A 357 7.73 -27.62 -1.26
N SER A 358 8.08 -28.09 -0.05
CA SER A 358 7.13 -28.61 0.94
C SER A 358 6.43 -27.53 1.77
N ASP A 359 7.01 -26.34 1.90
CA ASP A 359 6.51 -25.23 2.73
C ASP A 359 5.40 -24.38 2.06
N SER A 360 4.94 -24.76 0.86
CA SER A 360 3.87 -24.04 0.16
C SER A 360 2.53 -24.73 0.36
N ASP A 361 1.75 -24.25 1.32
CA ASP A 361 0.38 -24.69 1.56
C ASP A 361 -0.44 -24.64 0.28
N GLY A 362 -0.94 -25.82 -0.08
CA GLY A 362 -1.62 -26.07 -1.34
C GLY A 362 -2.97 -25.38 -1.43
N LYS A 363 -3.10 -24.47 -2.36
CA LYS A 363 -4.32 -24.28 -3.18
C LYS A 363 -3.99 -23.29 -4.32
N ASN A 364 -4.10 -23.75 -5.55
CA ASN A 364 -3.95 -23.03 -6.84
C ASN A 364 -2.60 -23.14 -7.60
N TRP A 365 -1.97 -24.29 -7.63
CA TRP A 365 -0.60 -24.43 -8.12
C TRP A 365 -0.41 -25.33 -9.37
N ASN A 366 -1.47 -25.79 -10.05
CA ASN A 366 -1.32 -26.75 -11.16
C ASN A 366 -0.46 -26.24 -12.33
N HIS A 367 -0.47 -24.96 -12.62
CA HIS A 367 0.34 -24.38 -13.69
C HIS A 367 1.80 -24.09 -13.27
N ILE A 368 2.02 -23.84 -11.98
CA ILE A 368 3.36 -23.62 -11.43
C ILE A 368 4.06 -24.95 -11.14
N ASN A 369 3.32 -26.00 -10.81
CA ASN A 369 3.89 -27.35 -10.56
C ASN A 369 4.50 -27.99 -11.83
N SER A 370 3.96 -27.75 -13.02
CA SER A 370 4.56 -28.27 -14.26
C SER A 370 5.93 -27.63 -14.57
N LYS A 371 6.08 -26.32 -14.30
CA LYS A 371 7.36 -25.60 -14.48
C LYS A 371 8.36 -25.89 -13.35
N LYS A 372 7.88 -26.15 -12.12
CA LYS A 372 8.71 -26.56 -10.98
C LYS A 372 9.30 -27.95 -11.17
N GLY A 373 8.50 -28.91 -11.68
CA GLY A 373 8.98 -30.26 -11.98
C GLY A 373 10.09 -30.21 -13.02
N ALA A 374 9.89 -29.45 -14.11
CA ALA A 374 10.88 -29.29 -15.17
C ALA A 374 12.17 -28.59 -14.67
N PHE A 375 12.05 -27.59 -13.78
CA PHE A 375 13.18 -26.91 -13.15
C PHE A 375 13.99 -27.88 -12.26
N PHE A 376 13.31 -28.62 -11.39
CA PHE A 376 13.96 -29.59 -10.50
C PHE A 376 14.64 -30.74 -11.28
N ASP A 377 13.98 -31.28 -12.29
CA ASP A 377 14.54 -32.33 -13.14
C ASP A 377 15.73 -31.87 -13.97
N LYS A 378 15.72 -30.60 -14.41
CA LYS A 378 16.87 -30.00 -15.11
C LYS A 378 18.10 -29.89 -14.20
N TYR A 379 17.91 -29.39 -12.97
CA TYR A 379 19.00 -29.26 -11.99
C TYR A 379 19.48 -30.62 -11.47
N LYS A 380 18.58 -31.55 -11.26
CA LYS A 380 18.93 -32.93 -10.92
C LYS A 380 19.80 -33.58 -12.01
N ARG A 381 19.45 -33.40 -13.30
CA ARG A 381 20.26 -33.90 -14.41
C ARG A 381 21.63 -33.24 -14.50
N ILE A 382 21.74 -31.93 -14.20
CA ILE A 382 23.00 -31.20 -14.16
C ILE A 382 23.88 -31.73 -13.03
N LEU A 383 23.34 -31.89 -11.82
CA LEU A 383 24.06 -32.44 -10.67
C LEU A 383 24.47 -33.90 -10.91
N ASP A 384 23.60 -34.74 -11.46
CA ASP A 384 23.90 -36.14 -11.77
C ASP A 384 24.96 -36.25 -12.86
N LYS A 385 24.97 -35.35 -13.88
CA LYS A 385 26.06 -35.26 -14.88
C LYS A 385 27.40 -34.85 -14.27
N ALA A 386 27.38 -33.88 -13.37
CA ALA A 386 28.60 -33.43 -12.67
C ALA A 386 29.19 -34.51 -11.80
N VAL A 387 28.34 -35.31 -11.13
CA VAL A 387 28.76 -36.47 -10.32
C VAL A 387 29.26 -37.64 -11.16
N ARG A 388 28.63 -37.96 -12.33
CA ARG A 388 28.99 -39.07 -13.22
C ARG A 388 30.27 -38.83 -14.02
N LYS A 389 30.64 -37.59 -14.32
CA LYS A 389 31.89 -37.27 -15.02
C LYS A 389 33.17 -37.47 -14.17
N LYS A 390 33.01 -37.88 -12.90
CA LYS A 390 34.13 -38.07 -11.94
C LYS A 390 34.22 -39.50 -11.36
N LYS A 391 33.44 -40.45 -11.87
CA LYS A 391 33.79 -41.88 -11.80
C LYS A 391 34.57 -42.25 -13.06
#